data_b2424e47fb5331e20be1d4aab6fa9c67
#
_entry.id   b2424e47fb5331e20be1d4aab6fa9c67
#
_cell.length_a   1.000
_cell.length_b   1.000
_cell.length_c   1.000
_cell.angle_alpha   90.00
_cell.angle_beta   90.00
_cell.angle_gamma   90.00
#
_symmetry.space_group_name_H-M   'P 1'
#
loop_
_entity.id
_entity.type
_entity.pdbx_description
1 polymer ?
#
loop_
_entity_poly.entity_id
_entity_poly.type
_entity_poly.pdbx_seq_one_letter_code
_entity_poly.pdbx_strand_id
1 'polypeptide(L)'
;MLGLKKTDRYWLVHKNYFRTETLLGKMRVEIASFEKWYANQDWYHKVNGEAPGKELRLRSYSPKEIQEMLGTDNATVYEILKKNNIETITVNERMRVPTDAFWDWYYSQSRYRTQEDRKKDAAAEAASLSMPEMARLLDVP
;
A
#
# COMPACT_ATOMS: atom_id res chain seq x y z
N MET A 1 14.65 18.13 -13.77
CA MET A 1 13.40 17.46 -13.41
C MET A 1 13.43 16.86 -12.01
N LEU A 2 14.43 16.03 -11.68
CA LEU A 2 14.55 15.46 -10.33
C LEU A 2 15.50 16.22 -9.40
N GLY A 3 16.07 17.33 -9.82
CA GLY A 3 16.97 18.16 -9.01
C GLY A 3 18.27 17.49 -8.60
N LEU A 4 18.69 16.44 -9.30
CA LEU A 4 19.85 15.63 -8.94
C LEU A 4 21.17 16.27 -9.38
N LYS A 5 22.22 16.03 -8.61
CA LYS A 5 23.59 16.36 -9.01
C LYS A 5 24.02 15.50 -10.20
N LYS A 6 25.02 15.96 -10.96
CA LYS A 6 25.51 15.27 -12.16
C LYS A 6 25.88 13.80 -11.88
N THR A 7 26.53 13.51 -10.75
CA THR A 7 26.93 12.16 -10.35
C THR A 7 25.71 11.27 -10.07
N ASP A 8 24.70 11.81 -9.40
CA ASP A 8 23.46 11.08 -9.09
C ASP A 8 22.67 10.77 -10.34
N ARG A 9 22.63 11.71 -11.31
CA ARG A 9 21.99 11.49 -12.62
C ARG A 9 22.65 10.34 -13.37
N TYR A 10 23.98 10.28 -13.35
CA TYR A 10 24.75 9.22 -14.00
C TYR A 10 24.38 7.84 -13.43
N TRP A 11 24.39 7.70 -12.11
CA TRP A 11 24.07 6.45 -11.44
C TRP A 11 22.62 6.04 -11.65
N LEU A 12 21.69 6.99 -11.59
CA LEU A 12 20.28 6.72 -11.82
C LEU A 12 20.03 6.13 -13.20
N VAL A 13 20.63 6.71 -14.24
CA VAL A 13 20.52 6.21 -15.61
C VAL A 13 21.12 4.81 -15.75
N HIS A 14 22.24 4.54 -15.09
CA HIS A 14 22.93 3.25 -15.19
C HIS A 14 22.25 2.12 -14.42
N LYS A 15 21.24 2.40 -13.59
CA LYS A 15 20.42 1.38 -12.93
C LYS A 15 19.35 0.76 -13.83
N ASN A 16 19.21 1.25 -15.05
CA ASN A 16 18.26 0.74 -16.05
C ASN A 16 16.79 0.71 -15.59
N TYR A 17 16.38 1.66 -14.76
CA TYR A 17 15.00 1.77 -14.31
C TYR A 17 14.04 2.18 -15.41
N PHE A 18 14.55 2.90 -16.42
CA PHE A 18 13.77 3.38 -17.56
C PHE A 18 14.62 3.30 -18.82
N ARG A 19 13.95 3.36 -19.96
CA ARG A 19 14.62 3.22 -21.24
C ARG A 19 15.40 4.48 -21.62
N THR A 20 16.64 4.28 -22.06
CA THR A 20 17.49 5.34 -22.59
C THR A 20 17.94 5.00 -24.01
N GLU A 21 18.23 6.03 -24.81
CA GLU A 21 18.74 5.88 -26.15
C GLU A 21 19.76 6.98 -26.46
N THR A 22 20.63 6.76 -27.45
CA THR A 22 21.59 7.76 -27.89
C THR A 22 21.04 8.43 -29.15
N LEU A 23 20.84 9.75 -29.10
CA LEU A 23 20.36 10.53 -30.21
C LEU A 23 21.29 11.72 -30.41
N LEU A 24 21.79 11.88 -31.64
CA LEU A 24 22.74 12.96 -31.99
C LEU A 24 23.96 13.01 -31.07
N GLY A 25 24.50 11.84 -30.71
CA GLY A 25 25.66 11.70 -29.83
C GLY A 25 25.40 11.97 -28.36
N LYS A 26 24.13 12.16 -27.97
CA LYS A 26 23.74 12.41 -26.56
C LYS A 26 22.77 11.35 -26.09
N MET A 27 22.91 10.95 -24.81
CA MET A 27 21.98 10.03 -24.19
C MET A 27 20.65 10.74 -23.89
N ARG A 28 19.56 10.11 -24.29
CA ARG A 28 18.18 10.60 -24.07
C ARG A 28 17.40 9.57 -23.28
N VAL A 29 16.50 10.04 -22.44
CA VAL A 29 15.59 9.19 -21.64
C VAL A 29 14.20 9.21 -22.31
N GLU A 30 13.64 8.02 -22.54
CA GLU A 30 12.29 7.91 -23.09
C GLU A 30 11.28 8.41 -22.06
N ILE A 31 10.44 9.38 -22.42
CA ILE A 31 9.49 10.03 -21.51
C ILE A 31 8.49 9.03 -20.93
N ALA A 32 7.87 8.21 -21.77
CA ALA A 32 6.87 7.23 -21.31
C ALA A 32 7.46 6.24 -20.31
N SER A 33 8.66 5.74 -20.56
CA SER A 33 9.36 4.82 -19.67
C SER A 33 9.74 5.49 -18.34
N PHE A 34 10.20 6.73 -18.40
CA PHE A 34 10.52 7.52 -17.21
C PHE A 34 9.27 7.77 -16.35
N GLU A 35 8.16 8.18 -16.95
CA GLU A 35 6.92 8.45 -16.22
C GLU A 35 6.34 7.17 -15.59
N LYS A 36 6.43 6.05 -16.28
CA LYS A 36 6.02 4.75 -15.74
C LYS A 36 6.86 4.37 -14.53
N TRP A 37 8.17 4.54 -14.62
CA TRP A 37 9.07 4.31 -13.48
C TRP A 37 8.74 5.26 -12.32
N TYR A 38 8.55 6.54 -12.61
CA TYR A 38 8.27 7.55 -11.60
C TYR A 38 6.97 7.24 -10.83
N ALA A 39 5.96 6.74 -11.53
CA ALA A 39 4.68 6.34 -10.92
C ALA A 39 4.81 5.10 -10.01
N ASN A 40 5.90 4.33 -10.12
CA ASN A 40 6.11 3.07 -9.40
C ASN A 40 7.24 3.13 -8.36
N GLN A 41 7.66 4.32 -7.96
CA GLN A 41 8.67 4.51 -6.93
C GLN A 41 8.27 5.69 -6.03
N ASP A 42 8.85 5.80 -4.85
CA ASP A 42 8.51 6.84 -3.87
C ASP A 42 9.75 7.54 -3.28
N TRP A 43 10.91 7.30 -3.85
CA TRP A 43 12.17 7.86 -3.35
C TRP A 43 12.57 9.17 -4.03
N TYR A 44 12.54 9.20 -5.37
CA TYR A 44 12.89 10.38 -6.16
C TYR A 44 11.68 11.26 -6.38
N HIS A 45 11.86 12.57 -6.26
CA HIS A 45 10.80 13.56 -6.41
C HIS A 45 11.13 14.55 -7.51
N LYS A 46 10.16 14.83 -8.37
CA LYS A 46 10.29 15.88 -9.36
C LYS A 46 10.33 17.25 -8.68
N VAL A 47 11.13 18.17 -9.24
CA VAL A 47 11.26 19.53 -8.70
C VAL A 47 9.99 20.36 -8.91
N ASN A 48 9.10 19.95 -9.82
CA ASN A 48 7.84 20.66 -10.09
C ASN A 48 6.73 20.39 -9.06
N GLY A 49 7.01 19.59 -8.04
CA GLY A 49 6.04 19.27 -6.99
C GLY A 49 5.11 18.10 -7.26
N GLU A 50 5.18 17.50 -8.46
CA GLU A 50 4.39 16.30 -8.76
C GLU A 50 4.86 15.13 -7.89
N ALA A 51 3.94 14.53 -7.12
CA ALA A 51 4.28 13.44 -6.22
C ALA A 51 4.59 12.14 -6.98
N PRO A 52 5.59 11.36 -6.55
CA PRO A 52 5.89 10.06 -7.14
C PRO A 52 4.92 8.99 -6.63
N GLY A 53 4.99 7.80 -7.24
CA GLY A 53 4.35 6.60 -6.69
C GLY A 53 2.86 6.48 -6.87
N LYS A 54 2.27 7.17 -7.87
CA LYS A 54 0.83 7.11 -8.13
C LYS A 54 0.35 5.67 -8.34
N GLU A 55 1.02 4.92 -9.21
CA GLU A 55 0.67 3.51 -9.49
C GLU A 55 1.03 2.60 -8.31
N LEU A 56 2.15 2.88 -7.65
CA LEU A 56 2.58 2.13 -6.48
C LEU A 56 1.54 2.20 -5.37
N ARG A 57 0.97 3.38 -5.12
CA ARG A 57 -0.06 3.56 -4.10
C ARG A 57 -1.39 2.89 -4.45
N LEU A 58 -1.69 2.73 -5.74
CA LEU A 58 -2.92 2.06 -6.18
C LEU A 58 -2.83 0.54 -6.03
N ARG A 59 -1.64 -0.03 -6.19
CA ARG A 59 -1.44 -1.48 -6.20
C ARG A 59 -0.87 -2.07 -4.91
N SER A 60 -0.54 -1.22 -3.93
CA SER A 60 0.06 -1.69 -2.68
C SER A 60 -0.22 -0.74 -1.52
N TYR A 61 -0.12 -1.28 -0.31
CA TYR A 61 -0.20 -0.51 0.93
C TYR A 61 1.14 -0.51 1.64
N SER A 62 1.50 0.60 2.29
CA SER A 62 2.61 0.62 3.22
C SER A 62 2.16 0.01 4.56
N PRO A 63 3.08 -0.50 5.39
CA PRO A 63 2.72 -0.96 6.73
C PRO A 63 2.01 0.10 7.57
N LYS A 64 2.39 1.37 7.42
CA LYS A 64 1.75 2.48 8.11
C LYS A 64 0.28 2.67 7.68
N GLU A 65 0.00 2.54 6.40
CA GLU A 65 -1.38 2.61 5.90
C GLU A 65 -2.23 1.47 6.46
N ILE A 66 -1.69 0.26 6.53
CA ILE A 66 -2.38 -0.89 7.13
C ILE A 66 -2.62 -0.65 8.61
N GLN A 67 -1.63 -0.11 9.31
CA GLN A 67 -1.75 0.27 10.72
C GLN A 67 -2.92 1.23 10.95
N GLU A 68 -3.03 2.24 10.12
CA GLU A 68 -4.12 3.22 10.20
C GLU A 68 -5.47 2.60 9.85
N MET A 69 -5.54 1.76 8.82
CA MET A 69 -6.79 1.10 8.42
C MET A 69 -7.32 0.16 9.50
N LEU A 70 -6.45 -0.60 10.15
CA LEU A 70 -6.83 -1.56 11.18
C LEU A 70 -6.90 -0.94 12.58
N GLY A 71 -6.42 0.30 12.74
CA GLY A 71 -6.39 0.95 14.05
C GLY A 71 -5.51 0.24 15.05
N THR A 72 -4.37 -0.28 14.62
CA THR A 72 -3.44 -1.03 15.45
C THR A 72 -2.05 -0.40 15.43
N ASP A 73 -1.06 -1.03 16.04
CA ASP A 73 0.31 -0.55 16.05
C ASP A 73 1.18 -1.21 14.98
N ASN A 74 2.39 -0.68 14.79
CA ASN A 74 3.32 -1.16 13.78
C ASN A 74 3.78 -2.60 14.03
N ALA A 75 4.03 -2.95 15.28
CA ALA A 75 4.47 -4.29 15.66
C ALA A 75 3.40 -5.34 15.30
N THR A 76 2.14 -5.02 15.54
CA THR A 76 1.01 -5.89 15.19
C THR A 76 0.91 -6.11 13.69
N VAL A 77 1.13 -5.07 12.88
CA VAL A 77 1.11 -5.20 11.41
C VAL A 77 2.19 -6.17 10.95
N TYR A 78 3.42 -6.03 11.42
CA TYR A 78 4.50 -6.93 11.05
C TYR A 78 4.26 -8.36 11.52
N GLU A 79 3.68 -8.54 12.69
CA GLU A 79 3.29 -9.86 13.20
C GLU A 79 2.24 -10.51 12.31
N ILE A 80 1.22 -9.77 11.90
CA ILE A 80 0.17 -10.25 10.98
C ILE A 80 0.79 -10.70 9.67
N LEU A 81 1.65 -9.88 9.08
CA LEU A 81 2.28 -10.19 7.79
C LEU A 81 3.12 -11.47 7.87
N LYS A 82 3.90 -11.60 8.92
CA LYS A 82 4.77 -12.76 9.13
C LYS A 82 3.98 -14.04 9.43
N LYS A 83 3.04 -13.95 10.36
CA LYS A 83 2.27 -15.11 10.85
C LYS A 83 1.37 -15.70 9.78
N ASN A 84 0.83 -14.87 8.89
CA ASN A 84 -0.10 -15.30 7.86
C ASN A 84 0.55 -15.46 6.48
N ASN A 85 1.87 -15.36 6.39
CA ASN A 85 2.62 -15.47 5.13
C ASN A 85 2.06 -14.56 4.03
N ILE A 86 1.68 -13.34 4.39
CA ILE A 86 1.15 -12.37 3.43
C ILE A 86 2.29 -11.91 2.51
N GLU A 87 2.04 -11.92 1.20
CA GLU A 87 3.01 -11.49 0.21
C GLU A 87 3.42 -10.03 0.47
N THR A 88 4.72 -9.77 0.39
CA THR A 88 5.28 -8.42 0.48
C THR A 88 6.22 -8.17 -0.69
N ILE A 89 6.35 -6.92 -1.06
CA ILE A 89 7.30 -6.46 -2.07
C ILE A 89 8.21 -5.41 -1.46
N THR A 90 9.39 -5.23 -2.03
CA THR A 90 10.33 -4.20 -1.59
C THR A 90 10.53 -3.20 -2.71
N VAL A 91 10.26 -1.93 -2.43
CA VAL A 91 10.46 -0.83 -3.36
C VAL A 91 11.30 0.24 -2.67
N ASN A 92 12.44 0.59 -3.25
CA ASN A 92 13.38 1.55 -2.66
C ASN A 92 13.74 1.21 -1.21
N GLU A 93 14.05 -0.07 -0.95
CA GLU A 93 14.41 -0.60 0.37
C GLU A 93 13.29 -0.53 1.41
N ARG A 94 12.06 -0.21 0.98
CA ARG A 94 10.89 -0.16 1.86
C ARG A 94 9.92 -1.28 1.50
N MET A 95 9.38 -1.91 2.53
CA MET A 95 8.39 -2.97 2.36
C MET A 95 7.01 -2.38 2.03
N ARG A 96 6.34 -3.00 1.06
CA ARG A 96 4.94 -2.71 0.74
C ARG A 96 4.18 -4.02 0.58
N VAL A 97 2.88 -3.96 0.81
CA VAL A 97 2.01 -5.13 0.72
C VAL A 97 1.08 -4.94 -0.48
N PRO A 98 1.10 -5.86 -1.46
CA PRO A 98 0.15 -5.80 -2.58
C PRO A 98 -1.29 -5.73 -2.05
N THR A 99 -2.12 -4.89 -2.64
CA THR A 99 -3.51 -4.72 -2.22
C THR A 99 -4.29 -6.04 -2.27
N ASP A 100 -4.06 -6.84 -3.30
CA ASP A 100 -4.72 -8.14 -3.46
C ASP A 100 -4.37 -9.08 -2.30
N ALA A 101 -3.10 -9.18 -1.93
CA ALA A 101 -2.63 -10.02 -0.84
C ALA A 101 -3.22 -9.59 0.50
N PHE A 102 -3.31 -8.29 0.73
CA PHE A 102 -3.91 -7.76 1.96
C PHE A 102 -5.38 -8.11 2.05
N TRP A 103 -6.16 -7.85 1.00
CA TRP A 103 -7.60 -8.09 1.03
C TRP A 103 -7.94 -9.58 1.02
N ASP A 104 -7.16 -10.42 0.35
CA ASP A 104 -7.34 -11.88 0.41
C ASP A 104 -7.19 -12.38 1.86
N TRP A 105 -6.17 -11.91 2.56
CA TRP A 105 -6.01 -12.21 3.98
C TRP A 105 -7.15 -11.63 4.82
N TYR A 106 -7.47 -10.36 4.59
CA TYR A 106 -8.49 -9.66 5.39
C TYR A 106 -9.84 -10.37 5.36
N TYR A 107 -10.28 -10.78 4.19
CA TYR A 107 -11.56 -11.49 4.05
C TYR A 107 -11.53 -12.94 4.51
N SER A 108 -10.36 -13.50 4.78
CA SER A 108 -10.21 -14.86 5.29
C SER A 108 -10.31 -14.96 6.82
N GLN A 109 -10.41 -13.84 7.51
CA GLN A 109 -10.40 -13.79 8.97
C GLN A 109 -11.41 -12.74 9.47
N SER A 110 -11.77 -12.81 10.75
CA SER A 110 -12.74 -11.89 11.36
C SER A 110 -12.19 -11.18 12.61
N ARG A 111 -11.00 -11.52 13.04
CA ARG A 111 -10.39 -10.94 14.26
C ARG A 111 -10.01 -9.48 14.06
N TYR A 112 -9.37 -9.16 12.93
CA TYR A 112 -8.96 -7.81 12.62
C TYR A 112 -9.96 -7.19 11.66
N ARG A 113 -10.48 -6.02 12.03
CA ARG A 113 -11.46 -5.28 11.25
C ARG A 113 -10.96 -3.88 11.00
N THR A 114 -11.18 -3.35 9.80
CA THR A 114 -10.87 -1.95 9.51
C THR A 114 -11.76 -1.06 10.36
N GLN A 115 -11.34 0.18 10.58
CA GLN A 115 -12.14 1.15 11.34
C GLN A 115 -13.50 1.39 10.69
N GLU A 116 -13.53 1.42 9.35
CA GLU A 116 -14.77 1.55 8.59
C GLU A 116 -15.70 0.37 8.83
N ASP A 117 -15.19 -0.86 8.75
CA ASP A 117 -15.98 -2.06 8.99
C ASP A 117 -16.44 -2.17 10.45
N ARG A 118 -15.64 -1.71 11.41
CA ARG A 118 -16.05 -1.65 12.81
C ARG A 118 -17.28 -0.76 13.01
N LYS A 119 -17.35 0.36 12.28
CA LYS A 119 -18.51 1.25 12.32
C LYS A 119 -19.74 0.55 11.76
N LYS A 120 -19.59 -0.17 10.66
CA LYS A 120 -20.68 -0.96 10.05
C LYS A 120 -21.11 -2.09 10.99
N ASP A 121 -20.16 -2.79 11.61
CA ASP A 121 -20.44 -3.85 12.57
C ASP A 121 -21.19 -3.32 13.78
N ALA A 122 -20.79 -2.18 14.32
CA ALA A 122 -21.47 -1.54 15.46
C ALA A 122 -22.90 -1.11 15.11
N ALA A 123 -23.10 -0.57 13.90
CA ALA A 123 -24.42 -0.18 13.43
C ALA A 123 -25.32 -1.41 13.24
N ALA A 124 -24.79 -2.49 12.69
CA ALA A 124 -25.52 -3.75 12.53
C ALA A 124 -25.88 -4.38 13.88
N GLU A 125 -24.94 -4.34 14.84
CA GLU A 125 -25.17 -4.83 16.20
C GLU A 125 -26.28 -4.02 16.89
N ALA A 126 -26.24 -2.70 16.77
CA ALA A 126 -27.27 -1.83 17.35
C ALA A 126 -28.67 -2.03 16.74
N ALA A 127 -28.72 -2.46 15.49
CA ALA A 127 -29.98 -2.72 14.76
C ALA A 127 -30.47 -4.16 14.87
N SER A 128 -29.81 -5.00 15.67
CA SER A 128 -30.09 -6.43 15.77
C SER A 128 -30.11 -6.91 17.21
N LEU A 129 -30.66 -8.11 17.41
CA LEU A 129 -30.68 -8.81 18.70
C LEU A 129 -29.83 -10.07 18.58
N SER A 130 -29.05 -10.39 19.61
CA SER A 130 -28.45 -11.72 19.72
C SER A 130 -29.54 -12.77 20.02
N MET A 131 -29.22 -14.03 19.79
CA MET A 131 -30.18 -15.11 20.11
C MET A 131 -30.58 -15.14 21.59
N PRO A 132 -29.61 -15.01 22.56
CA PRO A 132 -29.98 -14.91 23.96
C PRO A 132 -30.83 -13.70 24.31
N GLU A 133 -30.56 -12.53 23.69
CA GLU A 133 -31.37 -11.32 23.91
C GLU A 133 -32.78 -11.49 23.41
N MET A 134 -32.96 -12.10 22.24
CA MET A 134 -34.29 -12.41 21.68
C MET A 134 -35.02 -13.37 22.58
N ALA A 135 -34.36 -14.42 23.05
CA ALA A 135 -34.95 -15.41 23.95
C ALA A 135 -35.42 -14.78 25.26
N ARG A 136 -34.63 -13.88 25.84
CA ARG A 136 -35.00 -13.15 27.06
C ARG A 136 -36.19 -12.22 26.83
N LEU A 137 -36.19 -11.54 25.69
CA LEU A 137 -37.30 -10.63 25.33
C LEU A 137 -38.59 -11.36 25.14
N LEU A 138 -38.60 -12.58 24.61
CA LEU A 138 -39.75 -13.41 24.39
C LEU A 138 -40.09 -14.31 25.60
N ASP A 139 -39.29 -14.28 26.64
CA ASP A 139 -39.41 -15.14 27.81
C ASP A 139 -39.43 -16.64 27.44
N VAL A 140 -38.53 -17.01 26.51
CA VAL A 140 -38.41 -18.38 26.02
C VAL A 140 -37.17 -19.02 26.69
N PRO A 141 -37.30 -20.24 27.25
CA PRO A 141 -36.19 -20.94 27.86
C PRO A 141 -35.07 -21.33 26.89
#